data_32c390f5d8f19ad7fe2b4ece4643f2ad
#
_entry.id   32c390f5d8f19ad7fe2b4ece4643f2ad
#
_cell.length_a   1.000
_cell.length_b   1.000
_cell.length_c   1.000
_cell.angle_alpha   90.00
_cell.angle_beta   90.00
_cell.angle_gamma   90.00
#
_symmetry.space_group_name_H-M   'P 1'
#
loop_
_entity.id
_entity.type
_entity.pdbx_description
1 polymer ?
#
loop_
_entity_poly.entity_id
_entity_poly.type
_entity_poly.pdbx_seq_one_letter_code
_entity_poly.pdbx_strand_id
1 'polypeptide(L)'
;GNSSIILTERGTCFGYRDLVVDPRSFTVMKSFGHPVLFDAGHSIRKYGIPSSDPNGGTKQFLPTLMMASAAADLNGLFIEVHPDPKNALCDAASQLSFDEAGRLITKYFKIAKFVRELKNS
;
A
#
# COMPACT_ATOMS: atom_id res chain seq x y z
N GLY A 1 27.66 -5.63 -6.12
CA GLY A 1 26.61 -4.99 -5.33
C GLY A 1 25.60 -6.00 -4.81
N ASN A 2 24.68 -5.59 -3.94
CA ASN A 2 23.62 -6.45 -3.44
C ASN A 2 22.51 -6.59 -4.51
N SER A 3 22.15 -7.84 -4.84
CA SER A 3 21.04 -8.16 -5.74
C SER A 3 19.76 -8.61 -4.99
N SER A 4 19.87 -8.85 -3.69
CA SER A 4 18.75 -9.28 -2.84
C SER A 4 18.01 -8.06 -2.30
N ILE A 5 17.28 -7.36 -3.18
CA ILE A 5 16.55 -6.14 -2.86
C ILE A 5 15.07 -6.28 -3.24
N ILE A 6 14.22 -5.55 -2.53
CA ILE A 6 12.81 -5.37 -2.82
C ILE A 6 12.57 -3.87 -2.96
N LEU A 7 11.89 -3.46 -4.02
CA LEU A 7 11.46 -2.08 -4.19
C LEU A 7 10.10 -1.88 -3.55
N THR A 8 9.87 -0.74 -2.94
CA THR A 8 8.59 -0.44 -2.30
C THR A 8 8.06 0.91 -2.77
N GLU A 9 6.89 0.90 -3.41
CA GLU A 9 6.13 2.10 -3.70
C GLU A 9 5.39 2.55 -2.43
N ARG A 10 5.64 3.76 -2.01
CA ARG A 10 5.11 4.33 -0.76
C ARG A 10 4.39 5.66 -0.98
N GLY A 11 4.29 6.10 -2.22
CA GLY A 11 3.83 7.42 -2.62
C GLY A 11 4.96 8.46 -2.69
N THR A 12 4.68 9.53 -3.37
CA THR A 12 5.58 10.67 -3.57
C THR A 12 4.91 11.97 -3.13
N CYS A 13 5.72 12.94 -2.69
CA CYS A 13 5.25 14.30 -2.39
C CYS A 13 5.17 15.09 -3.69
N PHE A 14 4.06 15.06 -4.39
CA PHE A 14 3.97 15.75 -5.65
C PHE A 14 2.63 16.46 -5.85
N GLY A 15 2.63 17.76 -5.62
CA GLY A 15 1.58 18.68 -6.07
C GLY A 15 0.38 18.84 -5.15
N TYR A 16 0.15 17.97 -4.17
CA TYR A 16 -1.06 17.95 -3.35
C TYR A 16 -0.82 18.04 -1.84
N ARG A 17 0.31 18.52 -1.37
CA ARG A 17 0.66 18.56 0.06
C ARG A 17 0.88 17.18 0.68
N ASP A 18 -0.03 16.24 0.49
CA ASP A 18 0.06 14.87 1.00
C ASP A 18 0.72 13.93 -0.03
N LEU A 19 0.98 12.67 0.36
CA LEU A 19 1.51 11.67 -0.56
C LEU A 19 0.51 11.33 -1.67
N VAL A 20 1.04 11.15 -2.88
CA VAL A 20 0.29 10.68 -4.05
C VAL A 20 0.93 9.41 -4.57
N VAL A 21 0.13 8.38 -4.77
CA VAL A 21 0.54 7.17 -5.47
C VAL A 21 0.27 7.34 -6.96
N ASP A 22 1.32 7.31 -7.77
CA ASP A 22 1.20 7.27 -9.23
C ASP A 22 1.30 5.83 -9.70
N PRO A 23 0.23 5.20 -10.21
CA PRO A 23 0.27 3.81 -10.65
C PRO A 23 1.30 3.53 -11.76
N ARG A 24 1.76 4.54 -12.49
CA ARG A 24 2.83 4.39 -13.48
C ARG A 24 4.14 3.99 -12.83
N SER A 25 4.39 4.39 -11.57
CA SER A 25 5.57 4.00 -10.81
C SER A 25 5.67 2.48 -10.65
N PHE A 26 4.56 1.78 -10.58
CA PHE A 26 4.54 0.31 -10.49
C PHE A 26 5.22 -0.34 -11.70
N THR A 27 4.91 0.13 -12.91
CA THR A 27 5.53 -0.35 -14.16
C THR A 27 7.01 0.01 -14.22
N VAL A 28 7.36 1.24 -13.84
CA VAL A 28 8.75 1.71 -13.83
C VAL A 28 9.58 0.87 -12.84
N MET A 29 9.10 0.67 -11.62
CA MET A 29 9.81 -0.14 -10.62
C MET A 29 9.98 -1.60 -11.07
N LYS A 30 8.95 -2.20 -11.67
CA LYS A 30 9.03 -3.57 -12.21
C LYS A 30 10.07 -3.72 -13.32
N SER A 31 10.34 -2.69 -14.10
CA SER A 31 11.32 -2.72 -15.18
C SER A 31 12.76 -2.90 -14.69
N PHE A 32 13.04 -2.66 -13.41
CA PHE A 32 14.35 -2.93 -12.81
C PHE A 32 14.61 -4.42 -12.50
N GLY A 33 13.60 -5.28 -12.69
CA GLY A 33 13.76 -6.74 -12.51
C GLY A 33 13.78 -7.20 -11.04
N HIS A 34 13.40 -6.34 -10.10
CA HIS A 34 13.29 -6.68 -8.69
C HIS A 34 11.83 -6.82 -8.26
N PRO A 35 11.53 -7.60 -7.19
CA PRO A 35 10.20 -7.61 -6.60
C PRO A 35 9.76 -6.21 -6.17
N VAL A 36 8.49 -5.89 -6.40
CA VAL A 36 7.89 -4.61 -6.03
C VAL A 36 6.74 -4.83 -5.07
N LEU A 37 6.79 -4.17 -3.91
CA LEU A 37 5.70 -4.11 -2.95
C LEU A 37 5.00 -2.76 -3.01
N PHE A 38 3.75 -2.73 -2.62
CA PHE A 38 3.02 -1.51 -2.34
C PHE A 38 2.87 -1.33 -0.83
N ASP A 39 3.38 -0.24 -0.30
CA ASP A 39 3.17 0.18 1.09
C ASP A 39 1.85 0.95 1.18
N ALA A 40 0.79 0.23 1.50
CA ALA A 40 -0.56 0.77 1.51
C ALA A 40 -0.79 1.72 2.70
N GLY A 41 -0.23 1.38 3.86
CA GLY A 41 -0.44 2.16 5.09
C GLY A 41 0.20 3.54 5.02
N HIS A 42 1.48 3.59 4.72
CA HIS A 42 2.19 4.87 4.73
C HIS A 42 1.81 5.77 3.55
N SER A 43 1.33 5.22 2.43
CA SER A 43 0.91 6.01 1.26
C SER A 43 -0.28 6.94 1.51
N ILE A 44 -1.06 6.70 2.58
CA ILE A 44 -2.24 7.50 2.94
C ILE A 44 -1.99 8.46 4.11
N ARG A 45 -0.75 8.60 4.56
CA ARG A 45 -0.38 9.53 5.64
C ARG A 45 -0.49 10.98 5.20
N LYS A 46 -0.94 11.83 6.12
CA LYS A 46 -0.95 13.29 5.96
C LYS A 46 0.32 13.91 6.54
N TYR A 47 0.94 14.82 5.81
CA TYR A 47 2.09 15.56 6.31
C TYR A 47 1.73 16.57 7.42
N GLY A 48 2.67 16.75 8.34
CA GLY A 48 2.55 17.73 9.41
C GLY A 48 1.63 17.30 10.56
N ILE A 49 1.15 16.06 10.54
CA ILE A 49 0.37 15.46 11.64
C ILE A 49 1.20 14.37 12.30
N PRO A 50 1.30 14.34 13.65
CA PRO A 50 2.04 13.31 14.37
C PRO A 50 1.60 11.89 14.00
N SER A 51 2.53 10.93 14.01
CA SER A 51 2.21 9.55 13.63
C SER A 51 1.24 8.87 14.59
N SER A 52 1.21 9.29 15.85
CA SER A 52 0.26 8.80 16.86
C SER A 52 -1.14 9.38 16.73
N ASP A 53 -1.35 10.44 15.90
CA ASP A 53 -2.66 11.04 15.74
C ASP A 53 -3.54 10.20 14.79
N PRO A 54 -4.70 9.68 15.25
CA PRO A 54 -5.59 8.89 14.41
C PRO A 54 -6.23 9.67 13.25
N ASN A 55 -6.12 11.01 13.21
CA ASN A 55 -6.58 11.85 12.11
C ASN A 55 -5.49 12.09 11.04
N GLY A 56 -4.29 11.56 11.26
CA GLY A 56 -3.11 11.76 10.41
C GLY A 56 -3.10 10.94 9.12
N GLY A 57 -4.24 10.47 8.64
CA GLY A 57 -4.34 9.67 7.41
C GLY A 57 -5.66 9.83 6.68
N THR A 58 -5.71 9.34 5.45
CA THR A 58 -6.88 9.34 4.56
C THR A 58 -7.33 7.89 4.31
N LYS A 59 -7.64 7.17 5.39
CA LYS A 59 -7.91 5.72 5.39
C LYS A 59 -8.99 5.28 4.38
N GLN A 60 -9.92 6.19 4.02
CA GLN A 60 -10.95 5.92 3.00
C GLN A 60 -10.37 5.57 1.62
N PHE A 61 -9.15 6.00 1.30
CA PHE A 61 -8.50 5.72 0.01
C PHE A 61 -7.73 4.40 -0.01
N LEU A 62 -7.44 3.83 1.15
CA LEU A 62 -6.62 2.62 1.27
C LEU A 62 -7.18 1.43 0.49
N PRO A 63 -8.49 1.11 0.53
CA PRO A 63 -9.03 0.02 -0.28
C PRO A 63 -8.82 0.21 -1.78
N THR A 64 -9.02 1.44 -2.28
CA THR A 64 -8.84 1.77 -3.71
C THR A 64 -7.39 1.59 -4.14
N LEU A 65 -6.43 2.11 -3.36
CA LEU A 65 -5.01 2.00 -3.67
C LEU A 65 -4.51 0.54 -3.61
N MET A 66 -4.98 -0.23 -2.64
CA MET A 66 -4.67 -1.66 -2.56
C MET A 66 -5.19 -2.41 -3.79
N MET A 67 -6.43 -2.15 -4.23
CA MET A 67 -6.98 -2.84 -5.40
C MET A 67 -6.28 -2.41 -6.69
N ALA A 68 -5.87 -1.14 -6.82
CA ALA A 68 -5.07 -0.66 -7.94
C ALA A 68 -3.72 -1.38 -8.03
N SER A 69 -3.03 -1.56 -6.89
CA SER A 69 -1.75 -2.29 -6.85
C SER A 69 -1.93 -3.78 -7.17
N ALA A 70 -3.05 -4.39 -6.78
CA ALA A 70 -3.40 -5.76 -7.16
C ALA A 70 -3.61 -5.89 -8.69
N ALA A 71 -4.31 -4.91 -9.29
CA ALA A 71 -4.53 -4.86 -10.73
C ALA A 71 -3.23 -4.63 -11.52
N ALA A 72 -2.26 -3.93 -10.95
CA ALA A 72 -0.92 -3.79 -11.51
C ALA A 72 -0.05 -5.04 -11.35
N ASP A 73 -0.56 -6.07 -10.68
CA ASP A 73 0.14 -7.33 -10.42
C ASP A 73 1.50 -7.10 -9.75
N LEU A 74 1.49 -6.37 -8.65
CA LEU A 74 2.66 -6.23 -7.80
C LEU A 74 2.94 -7.54 -7.04
N ASN A 75 4.17 -7.70 -6.58
CA ASN A 75 4.61 -8.92 -5.90
C ASN A 75 3.99 -9.07 -4.52
N GLY A 76 3.56 -7.97 -3.89
CA GLY A 76 2.91 -8.02 -2.58
C GLY A 76 2.55 -6.66 -2.00
N LEU A 77 2.12 -6.70 -0.75
CA LEU A 77 1.74 -5.55 0.06
C LEU A 77 2.63 -5.45 1.30
N PHE A 78 2.89 -4.23 1.70
CA PHE A 78 3.30 -3.89 3.06
C PHE A 78 2.10 -3.23 3.76
N ILE A 79 1.69 -3.77 4.89
CA ILE A 79 0.63 -3.21 5.73
C ILE A 79 1.00 -3.36 7.21
N GLU A 80 0.56 -2.44 8.01
CA GLU A 80 0.65 -2.53 9.46
C GLU A 80 -0.72 -2.84 10.05
N VAL A 81 -0.74 -3.68 11.07
CA VAL A 81 -1.96 -4.12 11.73
C VAL A 81 -1.83 -3.97 13.26
N HIS A 82 -2.92 -3.62 13.90
CA HIS A 82 -2.99 -3.47 15.35
C HIS A 82 -4.36 -3.93 15.85
N PRO A 83 -4.48 -4.58 17.01
CA PRO A 83 -5.79 -4.98 17.56
C PRO A 83 -6.72 -3.80 17.81
N ASP A 84 -6.15 -2.66 18.17
CA ASP A 84 -6.86 -1.39 18.34
C ASP A 84 -6.07 -0.24 17.70
N PRO A 85 -6.22 0.01 16.38
CA PRO A 85 -5.41 0.98 15.64
C PRO A 85 -5.41 2.40 16.22
N LYS A 86 -6.51 2.84 16.85
CA LYS A 86 -6.61 4.18 17.44
C LYS A 86 -5.64 4.41 18.61
N ASN A 87 -5.25 3.33 19.27
CA ASN A 87 -4.33 3.32 20.41
C ASN A 87 -2.93 2.83 20.03
N ALA A 88 -2.63 2.70 18.75
CA ALA A 88 -1.28 2.37 18.29
C ALA A 88 -0.29 3.49 18.64
N LEU A 89 0.92 3.12 19.04
CA LEU A 89 1.97 4.08 19.41
C LEU A 89 2.47 4.93 18.25
N CYS A 90 2.35 4.41 17.03
CA CYS A 90 2.66 5.12 15.79
C CYS A 90 1.68 4.69 14.69
N ASP A 91 1.59 5.49 13.65
CA ASP A 91 0.79 5.24 12.45
C ASP A 91 -0.67 4.84 12.67
N ALA A 92 -1.24 5.33 13.79
CA ALA A 92 -2.62 5.05 14.23
C ALA A 92 -3.67 5.29 13.13
N ALA A 93 -3.44 6.30 12.26
CA ALA A 93 -4.34 6.66 11.18
C ALA A 93 -4.28 5.71 9.98
N SER A 94 -3.23 4.91 9.83
CA SER A 94 -2.98 4.05 8.67
C SER A 94 -2.94 2.57 9.00
N GLN A 95 -2.82 2.21 10.27
CA GLN A 95 -2.91 0.81 10.69
C GLN A 95 -4.35 0.27 10.53
N LEU A 96 -4.43 -1.01 10.20
CA LEU A 96 -5.68 -1.75 10.07
C LEU A 96 -5.95 -2.60 11.31
N SER A 97 -7.22 -2.77 11.68
CA SER A 97 -7.58 -3.88 12.56
C SER A 97 -7.37 -5.22 11.85
N PHE A 98 -7.27 -6.31 12.62
CA PHE A 98 -7.10 -7.66 12.02
C PHE A 98 -8.25 -8.02 11.08
N ASP A 99 -9.48 -7.64 11.42
CA ASP A 99 -10.65 -7.90 10.57
C ASP A 99 -10.63 -7.08 9.28
N GLU A 100 -10.27 -5.79 9.36
CA GLU A 100 -10.11 -4.94 8.17
C GLU A 100 -9.03 -5.49 7.25
N ALA A 101 -7.87 -5.83 7.81
CA ALA A 101 -6.75 -6.41 7.08
C ALA A 101 -7.16 -7.71 6.39
N GLY A 102 -7.80 -8.63 7.10
CA GLY A 102 -8.25 -9.90 6.54
C GLY A 102 -9.20 -9.73 5.34
N ARG A 103 -10.18 -8.81 5.47
CA ARG A 103 -11.11 -8.51 4.36
C ARG A 103 -10.40 -7.91 3.15
N LEU A 104 -9.49 -6.95 3.37
CA LEU A 104 -8.79 -6.26 2.27
C LEU A 104 -7.78 -7.17 1.58
N ILE A 105 -7.01 -7.94 2.34
CA ILE A 105 -6.05 -8.92 1.81
C ILE A 105 -6.75 -9.97 0.95
N THR A 106 -7.90 -10.48 1.43
CA THR A 106 -8.69 -11.45 0.65
C THR A 106 -9.13 -10.87 -0.69
N LYS A 107 -9.59 -9.62 -0.72
CA LYS A 107 -9.97 -8.95 -1.98
C LYS A 107 -8.75 -8.72 -2.88
N TYR A 108 -7.64 -8.28 -2.31
CA TYR A 108 -6.40 -8.08 -3.02
C TYR A 108 -5.97 -9.34 -3.77
N PHE A 109 -5.88 -10.47 -3.08
CA PHE A 109 -5.44 -11.72 -3.70
C PHE A 109 -6.40 -12.25 -4.77
N LYS A 110 -7.72 -12.02 -4.62
CA LYS A 110 -8.69 -12.38 -5.66
C LYS A 110 -8.44 -11.60 -6.95
N ILE A 111 -8.20 -10.29 -6.85
CA ILE A 111 -7.90 -9.45 -8.02
C ILE A 111 -6.55 -9.84 -8.62
N ALA A 112 -5.51 -9.95 -7.81
CA ALA A 112 -4.18 -10.31 -8.27
C ALA A 112 -4.16 -11.68 -8.99
N LYS A 113 -4.90 -12.67 -8.46
CA LYS A 113 -5.06 -13.97 -9.11
C LYS A 113 -5.73 -13.83 -10.48
N PHE A 114 -6.85 -13.13 -10.54
CA PHE A 114 -7.57 -12.90 -11.79
C PHE A 114 -6.71 -12.21 -12.86
N VAL A 115 -5.95 -11.19 -12.48
CA VAL A 115 -5.03 -10.50 -13.39
C VAL A 115 -3.95 -11.42 -13.92
N ARG A 116 -3.38 -12.29 -13.08
CA ARG A 116 -2.39 -13.29 -13.51
C ARG A 116 -2.96 -14.31 -14.48
N GLU A 117 -4.19 -14.75 -14.24
CA GLU A 117 -4.91 -15.64 -15.16
C GLU A 117 -5.12 -14.99 -16.54
N LEU A 118 -5.50 -13.70 -16.58
CA LEU A 118 -5.64 -12.94 -17.82
C LEU A 118 -4.32 -12.79 -18.60
N LYS A 119 -3.19 -12.68 -17.92
CA LYS A 119 -1.87 -12.57 -18.56
C LYS A 119 -1.37 -13.88 -19.15
N ASN A 120 -1.88 -15.00 -18.66
CA ASN A 120 -1.49 -16.34 -19.08
C ASN A 120 -2.46 -16.94 -20.12
N SER A 121 -3.54 -16.22 -20.44
CA SER A 121 -4.51 -16.59 -21.47
C SER A 121 -4.13 -15.96 -22.81
#